data_261d89371a352eb3141b875c4a4c2687
#
_entry.id   261d89371a352eb3141b875c4a4c2687
#
_cell.length_a   1.000
_cell.length_b   1.000
_cell.length_c   1.000
_cell.angle_alpha   90.00
_cell.angle_beta   90.00
_cell.angle_gamma   90.00
#
_symmetry.space_group_name_H-M   'P 1'
#
loop_
_entity.id
_entity.type
_entity.pdbx_description
1 polymer ?
#
loop_
_entity_poly.entity_id
_entity_poly.type
_entity_poly.pdbx_seq_one_letter_code
_entity_poly.pdbx_strand_id
1 'polypeptide(L)'
;MVMSRFGLPLGFGDKNVKEVCDACNVDYKTFLAVVNFMDTGQFVVGGADLSIQALMEYLKNSHSYFLDFCLPAIRRKLIEAIDCSQDGVAILILKFYDEYVNEVRRHMEYEDNMVFGYVSSLLEGKKNADYNILVFARKHNQIQTKLTELKNIIIKYYPAERSNNSLNSVLFDIYSCEQDLASH
;
A
#
# COMPACT_ATOMS: atom_id res chain seq x y z
N MET A 1 -5.51 -6.00 -4.21
CA MET A 1 -6.98 -6.04 -4.21
C MET A 1 -7.55 -4.67 -4.56
N VAL A 2 -7.52 -4.31 -5.85
CA VAL A 2 -7.90 -2.97 -6.35
C VAL A 2 -9.39 -2.71 -6.14
N MET A 3 -10.28 -3.69 -6.39
CA MET A 3 -11.73 -3.53 -6.27
C MET A 3 -12.17 -3.00 -4.91
N SER A 4 -11.71 -3.62 -3.82
CA SER A 4 -12.11 -3.21 -2.46
C SER A 4 -11.66 -1.79 -2.11
N ARG A 5 -10.52 -1.33 -2.65
CA ARG A 5 -10.02 0.03 -2.45
C ARG A 5 -10.84 1.08 -3.22
N PHE A 6 -11.49 0.69 -4.32
CA PHE A 6 -12.50 1.50 -5.00
C PHE A 6 -13.91 1.36 -4.38
N GLY A 7 -14.07 0.61 -3.28
CA GLY A 7 -15.36 0.36 -2.67
C GLY A 7 -16.26 -0.57 -3.49
N LEU A 8 -15.70 -1.32 -4.45
CA LEU A 8 -16.46 -2.24 -5.28
C LEU A 8 -16.66 -3.57 -4.55
N PRO A 9 -17.90 -4.04 -4.38
CA PRO A 9 -18.18 -5.30 -3.69
C PRO A 9 -17.84 -6.51 -4.57
N LEU A 10 -17.60 -7.64 -3.93
CA LEU A 10 -17.58 -8.95 -4.59
C LEU A 10 -19.02 -9.43 -4.80
N GLY A 11 -19.20 -10.48 -5.63
CA GLY A 11 -20.52 -11.06 -5.88
C GLY A 11 -21.35 -10.28 -6.92
N PHE A 12 -20.69 -9.62 -7.86
CA PHE A 12 -21.29 -8.82 -8.92
C PHE A 12 -21.93 -9.65 -10.06
N GLY A 13 -21.83 -11.00 -10.01
CA GLY A 13 -22.38 -11.92 -11.02
C GLY A 13 -21.74 -11.71 -12.39
N ASP A 14 -22.56 -11.69 -13.44
CA ASP A 14 -22.13 -11.56 -14.84
C ASP A 14 -21.98 -10.09 -15.30
N LYS A 15 -22.04 -9.12 -14.37
CA LYS A 15 -21.88 -7.70 -14.70
C LYS A 15 -20.46 -7.41 -15.20
N ASN A 16 -20.36 -6.61 -16.24
CA ASN A 16 -19.08 -6.12 -16.71
C ASN A 16 -18.53 -5.00 -15.79
N VAL A 17 -17.25 -4.65 -15.98
CA VAL A 17 -16.56 -3.64 -15.15
C VAL A 17 -17.32 -2.32 -15.09
N LYS A 18 -17.81 -1.84 -16.25
CA LYS A 18 -18.52 -0.57 -16.30
C LYS A 18 -19.83 -0.61 -15.49
N GLU A 19 -20.59 -1.69 -15.62
CA GLU A 19 -21.84 -1.86 -14.86
C GLU A 19 -21.62 -1.93 -13.35
N VAL A 20 -20.52 -2.57 -12.91
CA VAL A 20 -20.16 -2.64 -11.48
C VAL A 20 -19.75 -1.25 -10.97
N CYS A 21 -18.91 -0.54 -11.71
CA CYS A 21 -18.48 0.81 -11.36
C CYS A 21 -19.64 1.79 -11.32
N ASP A 22 -20.50 1.79 -12.34
CA ASP A 22 -21.69 2.67 -12.43
C ASP A 22 -22.64 2.43 -11.24
N ALA A 23 -22.85 1.16 -10.84
CA ALA A 23 -23.70 0.82 -9.69
C ALA A 23 -23.14 1.35 -8.34
N CYS A 24 -21.84 1.60 -8.25
CA CYS A 24 -21.16 2.10 -7.05
C CYS A 24 -20.72 3.56 -7.16
N ASN A 25 -21.12 4.29 -8.22
CA ASN A 25 -20.67 5.65 -8.52
C ASN A 25 -19.14 5.80 -8.62
N VAL A 26 -18.46 4.78 -9.10
CA VAL A 26 -17.01 4.78 -9.33
C VAL A 26 -16.72 5.11 -10.77
N ASP A 27 -15.76 6.03 -11.02
CA ASP A 27 -15.31 6.32 -12.38
C ASP A 27 -14.56 5.10 -12.97
N TYR A 28 -15.21 4.42 -13.93
CA TYR A 28 -14.67 3.19 -14.51
C TYR A 28 -13.37 3.41 -15.30
N LYS A 29 -13.15 4.61 -15.85
CA LYS A 29 -11.92 4.92 -16.59
C LYS A 29 -10.74 5.01 -15.62
N THR A 30 -10.92 5.68 -14.49
CA THR A 30 -9.93 5.76 -13.42
C THR A 30 -9.66 4.37 -12.84
N PHE A 31 -10.72 3.57 -12.59
CA PHE A 31 -10.56 2.18 -12.14
C PHE A 31 -9.71 1.36 -13.11
N LEU A 32 -10.02 1.38 -14.41
CA LEU A 32 -9.27 0.64 -15.43
C LEU A 32 -7.82 1.16 -15.55
N ALA A 33 -7.59 2.47 -15.45
CA ALA A 33 -6.25 3.05 -15.49
C ALA A 33 -5.39 2.53 -14.32
N VAL A 34 -5.94 2.48 -13.10
CA VAL A 34 -5.25 1.94 -11.93
C VAL A 34 -4.99 0.43 -12.09
N VAL A 35 -5.98 -0.37 -12.53
CA VAL A 35 -5.81 -1.80 -12.76
C VAL A 35 -4.71 -2.07 -13.78
N ASN A 36 -4.71 -1.36 -14.91
CA ASN A 36 -3.70 -1.50 -15.95
C ASN A 36 -2.30 -1.09 -15.45
N PHE A 37 -2.21 0.00 -14.67
CA PHE A 37 -0.95 0.41 -14.04
C PHE A 37 -0.41 -0.65 -13.09
N MET A 38 -1.27 -1.23 -12.24
CA MET A 38 -0.89 -2.31 -11.31
C MET A 38 -0.40 -3.57 -12.02
N ASP A 39 -0.94 -3.87 -13.21
CA ASP A 39 -0.57 -5.06 -14.01
C ASP A 39 0.71 -4.82 -14.82
N THR A 40 0.82 -3.67 -15.48
CA THR A 40 1.89 -3.41 -16.45
C THR A 40 3.03 -2.53 -15.92
N GLY A 41 2.84 -1.84 -14.79
CA GLY A 41 3.75 -0.81 -14.28
C GLY A 41 3.81 0.45 -15.17
N GLN A 42 2.96 0.54 -16.20
CA GLN A 42 2.94 1.65 -17.14
C GLN A 42 1.62 2.40 -17.07
N PHE A 43 1.71 3.70 -16.86
CA PHE A 43 0.55 4.57 -16.94
C PHE A 43 0.27 4.89 -18.41
N VAL A 44 -0.71 4.21 -19.00
CA VAL A 44 -1.15 4.52 -20.37
C VAL A 44 -2.00 5.79 -20.33
N VAL A 45 -1.37 6.94 -20.47
CA VAL A 45 -2.05 8.23 -20.62
C VAL A 45 -2.60 8.33 -22.04
N GLY A 46 -3.65 7.62 -22.32
CA GLY A 46 -4.38 7.70 -23.59
C GLY A 46 -5.58 8.63 -23.46
N GLY A 47 -5.38 9.96 -23.37
CA GLY A 47 -6.44 10.96 -23.55
C GLY A 47 -7.72 10.80 -22.71
N ALA A 48 -7.73 9.92 -21.72
CA ALA A 48 -8.89 9.73 -20.85
C ALA A 48 -8.88 10.78 -19.74
N ASP A 49 -9.97 11.50 -19.61
CA ASP A 49 -10.25 12.34 -18.44
C ASP A 49 -10.37 11.43 -17.22
N LEU A 50 -9.28 11.31 -16.44
CA LEU A 50 -9.28 10.56 -15.19
C LEU A 50 -9.85 11.42 -14.08
N SER A 51 -10.66 10.81 -13.20
CA SER A 51 -11.17 11.47 -12.03
C SER A 51 -10.11 11.53 -10.95
N ILE A 52 -9.51 12.71 -10.73
CA ILE A 52 -8.55 12.93 -9.63
C ILE A 52 -9.22 12.64 -8.29
N GLN A 53 -10.50 12.96 -8.14
CA GLN A 53 -11.27 12.67 -6.94
C GLN A 53 -11.37 11.16 -6.68
N ALA A 54 -11.70 10.36 -7.70
CA ALA A 54 -11.76 8.90 -7.57
C ALA A 54 -10.38 8.29 -7.26
N LEU A 55 -9.31 8.85 -7.84
CA LEU A 55 -7.94 8.43 -7.54
C LEU A 55 -7.58 8.75 -6.09
N MET A 56 -7.89 9.94 -5.57
CA MET A 56 -7.64 10.29 -4.18
C MET A 56 -8.41 9.40 -3.20
N GLU A 57 -9.66 9.07 -3.50
CA GLU A 57 -10.44 8.11 -2.70
C GLU A 57 -9.82 6.71 -2.70
N TYR A 58 -9.39 6.24 -3.87
CA TYR A 58 -8.66 4.98 -3.98
C TYR A 58 -7.39 4.97 -3.11
N LEU A 59 -6.60 6.05 -3.14
CA LEU A 59 -5.37 6.15 -2.33
C LEU A 59 -5.69 6.18 -0.83
N LYS A 60 -6.69 6.93 -0.38
CA LYS A 60 -7.14 6.93 1.03
C LYS A 60 -7.60 5.55 1.50
N ASN A 61 -8.38 4.86 0.68
CA ASN A 61 -8.81 3.49 0.99
C ASN A 61 -7.62 2.51 0.97
N SER A 62 -6.59 2.78 0.16
CA SER A 62 -5.34 2.01 0.19
C SER A 62 -4.58 2.22 1.50
N HIS A 63 -4.55 3.45 2.05
CA HIS A 63 -3.96 3.71 3.38
C HIS A 63 -4.64 2.86 4.46
N SER A 64 -5.97 2.87 4.51
CA SER A 64 -6.73 2.02 5.45
C SER A 64 -6.45 0.54 5.22
N TYR A 65 -6.40 0.08 3.95
CA TYR A 65 -6.05 -1.30 3.64
C TYR A 65 -4.67 -1.70 4.17
N PHE A 66 -3.65 -0.86 3.98
CA PHE A 66 -2.31 -1.17 4.47
C PHE A 66 -2.23 -1.12 5.99
N LEU A 67 -2.73 -0.04 6.61
CA LEU A 67 -2.55 0.23 8.03
C LEU A 67 -3.45 -0.62 8.93
N ASP A 68 -4.67 -0.95 8.50
CA ASP A 68 -5.66 -1.62 9.34
C ASP A 68 -5.79 -3.11 9.01
N PHE A 69 -5.34 -3.55 7.83
CA PHE A 69 -5.48 -4.94 7.42
C PHE A 69 -4.15 -5.59 7.05
N CYS A 70 -3.44 -5.11 6.02
CA CYS A 70 -2.28 -5.80 5.44
C CYS A 70 -1.12 -5.90 6.44
N LEU A 71 -0.62 -4.77 6.94
CA LEU A 71 0.50 -4.74 7.87
C LEU A 71 0.20 -5.44 9.21
N PRO A 72 -0.98 -5.26 9.86
CA PRO A 72 -1.33 -6.06 11.02
C PRO A 72 -1.41 -7.56 10.77
N ALA A 73 -1.87 -7.99 9.57
CA ALA A 73 -1.92 -9.41 9.21
C ALA A 73 -0.51 -10.01 9.08
N ILE A 74 0.40 -9.31 8.41
CA ILE A 74 1.83 -9.73 8.32
C ILE A 74 2.44 -9.82 9.71
N ARG A 75 2.19 -8.84 10.60
CA ARG A 75 2.70 -8.86 11.97
C ARG A 75 2.26 -10.10 12.75
N ARG A 76 0.98 -10.46 12.68
CA ARG A 76 0.45 -11.67 13.34
C ARG A 76 1.15 -12.92 12.85
N LYS A 77 1.24 -13.11 11.54
CA LYS A 77 1.95 -14.24 10.94
C LYS A 77 3.44 -14.26 11.30
N LEU A 78 4.07 -13.10 11.40
CA LEU A 78 5.48 -12.98 11.79
C LEU A 78 5.67 -13.46 13.23
N ILE A 79 4.81 -13.06 14.19
CA ILE A 79 4.84 -13.55 15.57
C ILE A 79 4.65 -15.07 15.66
N GLU A 80 3.77 -15.63 14.82
CA GLU A 80 3.53 -17.08 14.77
C GLU A 80 4.70 -17.86 14.14
N ALA A 81 5.47 -17.20 13.27
CA ALA A 81 6.55 -17.84 12.52
C ALA A 81 7.93 -17.80 13.24
N ILE A 82 8.11 -16.87 14.19
CA ILE A 82 9.39 -16.67 14.90
C ILE A 82 9.24 -16.91 16.39
N ASP A 83 10.24 -17.54 16.99
CA ASP A 83 10.27 -17.81 18.43
C ASP A 83 10.99 -16.67 19.18
N CYS A 84 10.20 -15.80 19.78
CA CYS A 84 10.70 -14.69 20.59
C CYS A 84 11.16 -15.10 22.01
N SER A 85 10.92 -16.34 22.44
CA SER A 85 11.23 -16.79 23.80
C SER A 85 12.71 -17.14 23.97
N GLN A 86 13.39 -17.53 22.89
CA GLN A 86 14.75 -18.06 22.93
C GLN A 86 15.75 -17.26 22.08
N ASP A 87 15.28 -16.36 21.19
CA ASP A 87 16.15 -15.71 20.22
C ASP A 87 16.03 -14.19 20.25
N GLY A 88 17.13 -13.53 20.61
CA GLY A 88 17.24 -12.07 20.56
C GLY A 88 17.06 -11.50 19.15
N VAL A 89 17.36 -12.25 18.09
CA VAL A 89 17.16 -11.84 16.70
C VAL A 89 15.67 -11.74 16.38
N ALA A 90 14.84 -12.67 16.89
CA ALA A 90 13.38 -12.63 16.72
C ALA A 90 12.79 -11.33 17.28
N ILE A 91 13.23 -10.93 18.48
CA ILE A 91 12.79 -9.66 19.10
C ILE A 91 13.21 -8.46 18.26
N LEU A 92 14.43 -8.46 17.72
CA LEU A 92 14.91 -7.37 16.85
C LEU A 92 14.12 -7.29 15.54
N ILE A 93 13.76 -8.42 14.95
CA ILE A 93 12.93 -8.49 13.74
C ILE A 93 11.56 -7.84 14.01
N LEU A 94 10.89 -8.18 15.10
CA LEU A 94 9.60 -7.58 15.47
C LEU A 94 9.72 -6.08 15.72
N LYS A 95 10.74 -5.66 16.44
CA LYS A 95 11.00 -4.24 16.70
C LYS A 95 11.22 -3.47 15.40
N PHE A 96 12.03 -4.00 14.51
CA PHE A 96 12.29 -3.39 13.19
C PHE A 96 10.98 -3.29 12.36
N TYR A 97 10.18 -4.36 12.40
CA TYR A 97 8.87 -4.36 11.74
C TYR A 97 7.94 -3.27 12.30
N ASP A 98 7.84 -3.16 13.62
CA ASP A 98 6.98 -2.16 14.27
C ASP A 98 7.45 -0.73 13.98
N GLU A 99 8.76 -0.49 13.94
CA GLU A 99 9.34 0.81 13.52
C GLU A 99 8.99 1.13 12.06
N TYR A 100 9.08 0.14 11.18
CA TYR A 100 8.68 0.27 9.77
C TYR A 100 7.18 0.64 9.65
N VAL A 101 6.30 -0.07 10.33
CA VAL A 101 4.84 0.21 10.31
C VAL A 101 4.55 1.64 10.79
N ASN A 102 5.26 2.10 11.82
CA ASN A 102 5.10 3.47 12.33
C ASN A 102 5.56 4.53 11.31
N GLU A 103 6.57 4.25 10.50
CA GLU A 103 6.98 5.15 9.42
C GLU A 103 5.99 5.19 8.27
N VAL A 104 5.49 4.02 7.85
CA VAL A 104 4.42 3.95 6.84
C VAL A 104 3.20 4.74 7.31
N ARG A 105 2.78 4.56 8.57
CA ARG A 105 1.65 5.31 9.15
C ARG A 105 1.87 6.82 9.09
N ARG A 106 3.02 7.31 9.54
CA ARG A 106 3.33 8.76 9.51
C ARG A 106 3.36 9.31 8.09
N HIS A 107 3.80 8.51 7.13
CA HIS A 107 3.83 8.90 5.73
C HIS A 107 2.41 9.03 5.16
N MET A 108 1.57 8.01 5.35
CA MET A 108 0.19 8.01 4.86
C MET A 108 -0.67 9.09 5.55
N GLU A 109 -0.49 9.29 6.86
CA GLU A 109 -1.13 10.41 7.58
C GLU A 109 -0.71 11.79 7.04
N TYR A 110 0.54 11.94 6.64
CA TYR A 110 1.00 13.17 5.98
C TYR A 110 0.33 13.37 4.61
N GLU A 111 0.18 12.30 3.82
CA GLU A 111 -0.54 12.35 2.55
C GLU A 111 -1.99 12.74 2.74
N ASP A 112 -2.68 12.09 3.65
CA ASP A 112 -4.09 12.37 3.94
C ASP A 112 -4.32 13.82 4.37
N ASN A 113 -3.47 14.35 5.24
CA ASN A 113 -3.65 15.67 5.83
C ASN A 113 -3.12 16.81 4.96
N MET A 114 -2.00 16.60 4.26
CA MET A 114 -1.30 17.67 3.56
C MET A 114 -1.43 17.57 2.04
N VAL A 115 -1.13 16.38 1.47
CA VAL A 115 -1.09 16.22 0.00
C VAL A 115 -2.48 16.28 -0.59
N PHE A 116 -3.41 15.51 -0.06
CA PHE A 116 -4.78 15.47 -0.59
C PHE A 116 -5.54 16.76 -0.32
N GLY A 117 -5.25 17.45 0.80
CA GLY A 117 -5.77 18.80 1.05
C GLY A 117 -5.28 19.82 0.03
N TYR A 118 -3.99 19.77 -0.33
CA TYR A 118 -3.40 20.59 -1.37
C TYR A 118 -4.02 20.32 -2.74
N VAL A 119 -4.13 19.06 -3.14
CA VAL A 119 -4.75 18.66 -4.42
C VAL A 119 -6.21 19.11 -4.50
N SER A 120 -6.99 18.92 -3.43
CA SER A 120 -8.37 19.40 -3.35
C SER A 120 -8.47 20.91 -3.53
N SER A 121 -7.58 21.68 -2.90
CA SER A 121 -7.53 23.14 -3.06
C SER A 121 -7.23 23.56 -4.50
N LEU A 122 -6.34 22.85 -5.20
CA LEU A 122 -6.04 23.10 -6.61
C LEU A 122 -7.25 22.80 -7.52
N LEU A 123 -8.00 21.73 -7.24
CA LEU A 123 -9.23 21.41 -7.98
C LEU A 123 -10.30 22.49 -7.81
N GLU A 124 -10.34 23.15 -6.66
CA GLU A 124 -11.22 24.30 -6.40
C GLU A 124 -10.69 25.62 -7.00
N GLY A 125 -9.57 25.61 -7.70
CA GLY A 125 -8.95 26.80 -8.28
C GLY A 125 -8.24 27.72 -7.28
N LYS A 126 -8.04 27.24 -6.04
CA LYS A 126 -7.30 27.98 -5.01
C LYS A 126 -5.81 27.74 -5.17
N LYS A 127 -5.01 28.81 -5.28
CA LYS A 127 -3.54 28.73 -5.28
C LYS A 127 -3.07 28.67 -3.82
N ASN A 128 -2.49 27.56 -3.43
CA ASN A 128 -1.79 27.45 -2.14
C ASN A 128 -0.28 27.62 -2.41
N ALA A 129 0.27 28.79 -2.07
CA ALA A 129 1.66 29.15 -2.40
C ALA A 129 2.69 28.43 -1.50
N ASP A 130 2.26 27.87 -0.36
CA ASP A 130 3.16 27.42 0.69
C ASP A 130 3.52 25.94 0.62
N TYR A 131 2.90 25.15 -0.28
CA TYR A 131 3.17 23.71 -0.42
C TYR A 131 3.90 23.39 -1.72
N ASN A 132 5.00 22.62 -1.61
CA ASN A 132 5.76 22.15 -2.76
C ASN A 132 5.73 20.61 -2.84
N ILE A 133 4.97 20.07 -3.77
CA ILE A 133 4.81 18.64 -3.99
C ILE A 133 6.14 17.92 -4.31
N LEU A 134 7.15 18.63 -4.84
CA LEU A 134 8.47 18.04 -5.12
C LEU A 134 9.23 17.63 -3.85
N VAL A 135 8.94 18.27 -2.72
CA VAL A 135 9.51 17.87 -1.42
C VAL A 135 8.96 16.53 -0.98
N PHE A 136 7.69 16.26 -1.28
CA PHE A 136 7.04 15.00 -0.99
C PHE A 136 7.62 13.84 -1.80
N ALA A 137 7.78 14.01 -3.11
CA ALA A 137 8.31 12.98 -4.01
C ALA A 137 9.67 12.40 -3.58
N ARG A 138 10.50 13.19 -2.88
CA ARG A 138 11.81 12.74 -2.38
C ARG A 138 11.74 11.82 -1.17
N LYS A 139 10.66 11.85 -0.39
CA LYS A 139 10.48 11.04 0.83
C LYS A 139 9.97 9.63 0.55
N HIS A 140 9.35 9.40 -0.60
CA HIS A 140 8.77 8.11 -0.97
C HIS A 140 9.78 6.96 -1.03
N ASN A 141 11.00 7.20 -1.49
CA ASN A 141 12.01 6.16 -1.70
C ASN A 141 12.54 5.51 -0.40
N GLN A 142 12.39 6.14 0.76
CA GLN A 142 12.96 5.64 2.02
C GLN A 142 12.15 4.47 2.60
N ILE A 143 10.84 4.45 2.40
CA ILE A 143 9.94 3.42 2.95
C ILE A 143 10.16 2.07 2.27
N GLN A 144 10.39 2.05 0.97
CA GLN A 144 10.63 0.82 0.19
C GLN A 144 11.93 0.11 0.62
N THR A 145 12.97 0.88 0.92
CA THR A 145 14.27 0.32 1.32
C THR A 145 14.18 -0.51 2.61
N LYS A 146 13.35 -0.10 3.56
CA LYS A 146 13.22 -0.78 4.86
C LYS A 146 12.58 -2.16 4.79
N LEU A 147 11.59 -2.39 3.92
CA LEU A 147 11.06 -3.75 3.72
C LEU A 147 12.10 -4.69 3.12
N THR A 148 12.92 -4.17 2.22
CA THR A 148 14.05 -4.93 1.67
C THR A 148 15.07 -5.29 2.76
N GLU A 149 15.37 -4.37 3.68
CA GLU A 149 16.25 -4.62 4.82
C GLU A 149 15.64 -5.66 5.76
N LEU A 150 14.37 -5.58 6.09
CA LEU A 150 13.66 -6.56 6.91
C LEU A 150 13.76 -7.99 6.32
N LYS A 151 13.48 -8.13 5.03
CA LYS A 151 13.62 -9.42 4.33
C LYS A 151 15.04 -9.96 4.43
N ASN A 152 16.03 -9.11 4.23
CA ASN A 152 17.44 -9.50 4.37
C ASN A 152 17.80 -9.94 5.79
N ILE A 153 17.27 -9.28 6.82
CA ILE A 153 17.48 -9.67 8.22
C ILE A 153 16.87 -11.06 8.46
N ILE A 154 15.65 -11.30 8.03
CA ILE A 154 14.98 -12.60 8.19
C ILE A 154 15.76 -13.70 7.46
N ILE A 155 16.06 -13.49 6.19
CA ILE A 155 16.69 -14.52 5.34
C ILE A 155 18.12 -14.85 5.78
N LYS A 156 18.89 -13.87 6.25
CA LYS A 156 20.33 -14.06 6.51
C LYS A 156 20.63 -14.38 7.97
N TYR A 157 19.84 -13.91 8.90
CA TYR A 157 20.22 -13.91 10.32
C TYR A 157 19.23 -14.62 11.24
N TYR A 158 17.99 -14.88 10.81
CA TYR A 158 17.07 -15.65 11.63
C TYR A 158 17.42 -17.15 11.58
N PRO A 159 17.73 -17.81 12.74
CA PRO A 159 18.13 -19.21 12.80
C PRO A 159 16.90 -20.12 12.66
N ALA A 160 16.35 -20.25 11.46
CA ALA A 160 15.21 -21.12 11.20
C ALA A 160 15.62 -22.58 11.03
N GLU A 161 14.77 -23.48 11.49
CA GLU A 161 14.87 -24.91 11.15
C GLU A 161 14.69 -25.15 9.66
N ARG A 162 15.17 -26.30 9.14
CA ARG A 162 15.27 -26.62 7.70
C ARG A 162 13.98 -26.52 6.89
N SER A 163 12.82 -26.45 7.53
CA SER A 163 11.51 -26.42 6.87
C SER A 163 10.56 -25.51 7.64
N ASN A 164 10.70 -24.19 7.44
CA ASN A 164 9.81 -23.23 8.07
C ASN A 164 8.82 -22.66 7.04
N ASN A 165 7.73 -23.40 6.77
CA ASN A 165 6.68 -22.96 5.85
C ASN A 165 5.95 -21.70 6.33
N SER A 166 5.85 -21.50 7.65
CA SER A 166 5.26 -20.30 8.24
C SER A 166 6.11 -19.08 7.90
N LEU A 167 7.43 -19.17 8.03
CA LEU A 167 8.32 -18.07 7.67
C LEU A 167 8.33 -17.77 6.17
N ASN A 168 8.27 -18.82 5.32
CA ASN A 168 8.13 -18.65 3.88
C ASN A 168 6.81 -17.94 3.52
N SER A 169 5.71 -18.25 4.21
CA SER A 169 4.43 -17.55 4.04
C SER A 169 4.50 -16.09 4.42
N VAL A 170 5.20 -15.77 5.52
CA VAL A 170 5.43 -14.37 5.94
C VAL A 170 6.27 -13.63 4.91
N LEU A 171 7.35 -14.21 4.42
CA LEU A 171 8.19 -13.61 3.38
C LEU A 171 7.41 -13.34 2.11
N PHE A 172 6.54 -14.27 1.70
CA PHE A 172 5.65 -14.07 0.55
C PHE A 172 4.72 -12.87 0.75
N ASP A 173 4.11 -12.74 1.93
CA ASP A 173 3.24 -11.59 2.24
C ASP A 173 4.02 -10.27 2.26
N ILE A 174 5.26 -10.27 2.80
CA ILE A 174 6.13 -9.09 2.79
C ILE A 174 6.49 -8.69 1.35
N TYR A 175 6.86 -9.64 0.49
CA TYR A 175 7.13 -9.36 -0.93
C TYR A 175 5.91 -8.79 -1.64
N SER A 176 4.74 -9.39 -1.41
CA SER A 176 3.49 -8.92 -2.01
C SER A 176 3.11 -7.51 -1.53
N CYS A 177 3.29 -7.23 -0.24
CA CYS A 177 3.06 -5.92 0.34
C CYS A 177 4.03 -4.87 -0.22
N GLU A 178 5.31 -5.22 -0.39
CA GLU A 178 6.32 -4.33 -0.98
C GLU A 178 5.97 -3.94 -2.41
N GLN A 179 5.57 -4.91 -3.25
CA GLN A 179 5.13 -4.64 -4.62
C GLN A 179 3.90 -3.73 -4.66
N ASP A 180 2.93 -3.99 -3.78
CA ASP A 180 1.70 -3.22 -3.71
C ASP A 180 1.97 -1.77 -3.24
N LEU A 181 2.82 -1.59 -2.21
CA LEU A 181 3.26 -0.27 -1.75
C LEU A 181 4.10 0.48 -2.79
N ALA A 182 4.88 -0.22 -3.62
CA ALA A 182 5.65 0.42 -4.69
C ALA A 182 4.78 0.96 -5.82
N SER A 183 3.56 0.43 -5.96
CA SER A 183 2.57 0.86 -6.95
C SER A 183 1.58 1.89 -6.40
N HIS A 184 1.69 2.22 -5.11
CA HIS A 184 0.88 3.19 -4.39
C HIS A 184 1.46 4.61 -4.57
#